data_441f0af0749562bf57b1187934fc9dc8
#
_entry.id   441f0af0749562bf57b1187934fc9dc8
#
_cell.length_a   1.000
_cell.length_b   1.000
_cell.length_c   1.000
_cell.angle_alpha   90.00
_cell.angle_beta   90.00
_cell.angle_gamma   90.00
#
_symmetry.space_group_name_H-M   'P 1'
#
loop_
_entity.id
_entity.type
_entity.pdbx_description
1 polymer ?
#
loop_
_entity_poly.entity_id
_entity_poly.type
_entity_poly.pdbx_seq_one_letter_code
_entity_poly.pdbx_strand_id
1 'polypeptide(L)'
;STNPNVTVGSRGAYASGQAPIESPSAQNGFMIFDSDYYDNYGVAGGFGTGPYPSNPSGHVGTLTTESIDLSNYSAVSLVFNSYYREYTGIAKVAFSTDGGVTFADEMEVHPDIDVNDATTADYEVMLNLPPNVAGQPSVHIQFFYDGTVLYNSYYGYYFWMIDDIRLIETPANLFVCQDEMFGGWWKGYQTTGDLGCNYTFNPMAQALGNPYRLEGVVRNLGANAQNNVTLHGEIA
;
A
#
# COMPACT_ATOMS: atom_id res chain seq x y z
N SER A 1 -16.54 -9.27 0.23
CA SER A 1 -17.38 -10.42 -0.15
C SER A 1 -18.69 -10.38 0.60
N THR A 2 -19.84 -10.56 -0.07
CA THR A 2 -21.15 -10.62 0.57
C THR A 2 -21.53 -12.04 1.05
N ASN A 3 -20.68 -13.01 0.77
CA ASN A 3 -20.88 -14.38 1.23
C ASN A 3 -19.85 -14.71 2.32
N PRO A 4 -20.24 -14.79 3.59
CA PRO A 4 -19.31 -15.05 4.69
C PRO A 4 -18.71 -16.46 4.67
N ASN A 5 -19.18 -17.33 3.80
CA ASN A 5 -18.65 -18.70 3.70
C ASN A 5 -17.67 -18.89 2.53
N VAL A 6 -17.43 -17.86 1.71
CA VAL A 6 -16.56 -17.95 0.53
C VAL A 6 -15.82 -16.63 0.39
N THR A 7 -14.56 -16.62 0.80
CA THR A 7 -13.64 -15.54 0.50
C THR A 7 -13.08 -15.78 -0.90
N VAL A 8 -13.32 -14.86 -1.81
CA VAL A 8 -12.76 -14.87 -3.16
C VAL A 8 -12.00 -13.59 -3.39
N GLY A 9 -10.86 -13.68 -4.06
CA GLY A 9 -10.10 -12.54 -4.50
C GLY A 9 -10.76 -11.78 -5.65
N SER A 10 -9.98 -11.05 -6.43
CA SER A 10 -10.48 -10.35 -7.61
C SER A 10 -11.09 -11.32 -8.62
N ARG A 11 -12.17 -10.88 -9.27
CA ARG A 11 -12.87 -11.59 -10.34
C ARG A 11 -12.59 -11.00 -11.72
N GLY A 12 -11.72 -10.02 -11.81
CA GLY A 12 -11.29 -9.43 -13.09
C GLY A 12 -10.53 -10.42 -13.95
N ALA A 13 -10.47 -10.17 -15.27
CA ALA A 13 -9.86 -11.09 -16.23
C ALA A 13 -8.34 -11.23 -16.06
N TYR A 14 -7.69 -10.16 -15.60
CA TYR A 14 -6.24 -10.12 -15.45
C TYR A 14 -5.78 -10.31 -14.01
N ALA A 15 -6.69 -10.18 -13.07
CA ALA A 15 -6.47 -10.44 -11.66
C ALA A 15 -7.22 -11.69 -11.16
N SER A 16 -7.94 -12.40 -12.03
CA SER A 16 -8.63 -13.62 -11.67
C SER A 16 -7.63 -14.70 -11.26
N GLY A 17 -7.98 -15.44 -10.21
CA GLY A 17 -7.09 -16.43 -9.62
C GLY A 17 -6.09 -15.87 -8.62
N GLN A 18 -6.09 -14.58 -8.36
CA GLN A 18 -5.41 -14.04 -7.19
C GLN A 18 -6.12 -14.53 -5.92
N ALA A 19 -5.32 -14.92 -4.94
CA ALA A 19 -5.84 -15.28 -3.63
C ALA A 19 -6.61 -14.09 -3.01
N PRO A 20 -7.55 -14.32 -2.11
CA PRO A 20 -8.08 -13.25 -1.27
C PRO A 20 -6.99 -12.73 -0.33
N ILE A 21 -7.26 -11.59 0.30
CA ILE A 21 -6.43 -11.09 1.38
C ILE A 21 -6.31 -12.13 2.51
N GLU A 22 -5.12 -12.23 3.10
CA GLU A 22 -4.81 -13.16 4.21
C GLU A 22 -4.77 -12.41 5.55
N SER A 23 -5.79 -11.61 5.82
CA SER A 23 -5.97 -10.94 7.11
C SER A 23 -6.47 -11.91 8.20
N PRO A 24 -6.23 -11.61 9.48
CA PRO A 24 -6.70 -12.44 10.59
C PRO A 24 -8.19 -12.71 10.58
N SER A 25 -9.02 -11.76 10.11
CA SER A 25 -10.48 -11.91 10.05
C SER A 25 -11.06 -12.10 8.65
N ALA A 26 -10.25 -12.40 7.64
CA ALA A 26 -10.68 -12.53 6.24
C ALA A 26 -11.91 -13.46 6.05
N GLN A 27 -12.11 -14.44 6.93
CA GLN A 27 -13.22 -15.38 6.86
C GLN A 27 -14.59 -14.73 7.11
N ASN A 28 -14.66 -13.60 7.79
CA ASN A 28 -15.91 -12.85 8.00
C ASN A 28 -16.20 -11.84 6.89
N GLY A 29 -15.29 -11.73 5.91
CA GLY A 29 -15.38 -10.85 4.75
C GLY A 29 -14.43 -9.66 4.84
N PHE A 30 -14.11 -9.09 3.71
CA PHE A 30 -13.25 -7.92 3.55
C PHE A 30 -13.80 -6.98 2.48
N MET A 31 -13.29 -5.76 2.42
CA MET A 31 -13.62 -4.81 1.37
C MET A 31 -12.69 -4.98 0.19
N ILE A 32 -13.21 -4.85 -1.03
CA ILE A 32 -12.42 -4.90 -2.27
C ILE A 32 -12.86 -3.80 -3.24
N PHE A 33 -11.90 -3.08 -3.75
CA PHE A 33 -12.01 -2.28 -4.97
C PHE A 33 -11.52 -3.15 -6.13
N ASP A 34 -12.44 -3.83 -6.81
CA ASP A 34 -12.13 -4.78 -7.89
C ASP A 34 -12.19 -4.07 -9.24
N SER A 35 -11.21 -3.21 -9.50
CA SER A 35 -11.16 -2.34 -10.67
C SER A 35 -11.14 -3.13 -11.97
N ASP A 36 -10.38 -4.22 -12.02
CA ASP A 36 -10.31 -5.09 -13.19
C ASP A 36 -11.66 -5.72 -13.51
N TYR A 37 -12.40 -6.22 -12.50
CA TYR A 37 -13.74 -6.76 -12.72
C TYR A 37 -14.72 -5.71 -13.21
N TYR A 38 -14.66 -4.51 -12.67
CA TYR A 38 -15.54 -3.41 -13.08
C TYR A 38 -15.25 -2.94 -14.52
N ASP A 39 -14.04 -3.14 -15.01
CA ASP A 39 -13.67 -2.83 -16.39
C ASP A 39 -14.10 -3.93 -17.38
N ASN A 40 -13.85 -5.19 -17.08
CA ASN A 40 -13.92 -6.27 -18.08
C ASN A 40 -14.86 -7.44 -17.78
N TYR A 41 -15.59 -7.40 -16.65
CA TYR A 41 -16.52 -8.49 -16.24
C TYR A 41 -15.86 -9.87 -16.09
N GLY A 42 -14.54 -9.92 -15.90
CA GLY A 42 -13.80 -11.17 -15.88
C GLY A 42 -13.55 -11.78 -17.26
N VAL A 43 -13.73 -11.01 -18.34
CA VAL A 43 -13.53 -11.46 -19.73
C VAL A 43 -12.24 -10.85 -20.30
N ALA A 44 -11.25 -11.69 -20.61
CA ALA A 44 -10.01 -11.23 -21.21
C ALA A 44 -10.27 -10.51 -22.54
N GLY A 45 -9.67 -9.32 -22.71
CA GLY A 45 -9.90 -8.45 -23.86
C GLY A 45 -11.23 -7.71 -23.85
N GLY A 46 -12.04 -7.88 -22.81
CA GLY A 46 -13.33 -7.21 -22.66
C GLY A 46 -13.22 -5.80 -22.05
N PHE A 47 -12.20 -5.04 -22.40
CA PHE A 47 -11.97 -3.70 -21.88
C PHE A 47 -13.16 -2.78 -22.07
N GLY A 48 -13.62 -2.12 -20.98
CA GLY A 48 -14.76 -1.22 -20.98
C GLY A 48 -16.11 -1.90 -21.12
N THR A 49 -16.20 -3.22 -21.06
CA THR A 49 -17.47 -3.97 -21.10
C THR A 49 -18.01 -4.35 -19.73
N GLY A 50 -17.28 -4.04 -18.67
CA GLY A 50 -17.65 -4.32 -17.31
C GLY A 50 -18.83 -3.45 -16.80
N PRO A 51 -19.24 -3.66 -15.53
CA PRO A 51 -20.35 -2.91 -14.94
C PRO A 51 -20.12 -1.41 -14.88
N TYR A 52 -18.88 -0.99 -14.93
CA TYR A 52 -18.47 0.40 -14.92
C TYR A 52 -17.71 0.67 -16.23
N PRO A 53 -18.41 1.03 -17.31
CA PRO A 53 -17.74 1.28 -18.57
C PRO A 53 -16.77 2.44 -18.39
N SER A 54 -15.49 2.12 -18.30
CA SER A 54 -14.42 3.09 -18.22
C SER A 54 -14.21 3.73 -19.57
N ASN A 55 -15.05 4.70 -19.90
CA ASN A 55 -14.76 5.50 -21.06
C ASN A 55 -15.46 6.86 -20.96
N PRO A 56 -14.71 7.94 -20.90
CA PRO A 56 -13.25 8.09 -20.92
C PRO A 56 -12.59 8.23 -19.53
N SER A 57 -13.31 8.00 -18.46
CA SER A 57 -12.83 8.19 -17.09
C SER A 57 -12.70 6.86 -16.36
N GLY A 58 -11.56 6.62 -15.75
CA GLY A 58 -11.38 5.50 -14.83
C GLY A 58 -12.37 5.53 -13.65
N HIS A 59 -12.53 4.41 -12.99
CA HIS A 59 -13.46 4.33 -11.87
C HIS A 59 -12.79 4.71 -10.56
N VAL A 60 -13.58 5.36 -9.72
CA VAL A 60 -13.21 5.79 -8.37
C VAL A 60 -14.06 5.03 -7.38
N GLY A 61 -13.44 4.53 -6.33
CA GLY A 61 -14.13 3.90 -5.23
C GLY A 61 -13.76 4.54 -3.90
N THR A 62 -14.73 4.71 -3.02
CA THR A 62 -14.51 5.23 -1.67
C THR A 62 -15.15 4.34 -0.61
N LEU A 63 -14.47 4.23 0.52
CA LEU A 63 -14.99 3.64 1.75
C LEU A 63 -14.71 4.62 2.88
N THR A 64 -15.75 5.10 3.55
CA THR A 64 -15.62 6.10 4.61
C THR A 64 -16.12 5.54 5.94
N THR A 65 -15.36 5.80 7.01
CA THR A 65 -15.75 5.40 8.37
C THR A 65 -16.86 6.28 8.92
N GLU A 66 -17.56 5.79 9.93
CA GLU A 66 -18.31 6.64 10.86
C GLU A 66 -17.37 7.63 11.56
N SER A 67 -17.97 8.59 12.27
CA SER A 67 -17.21 9.56 13.07
C SER A 67 -16.47 8.89 14.24
N ILE A 68 -15.21 9.19 14.40
CA ILE A 68 -14.33 8.66 15.44
C ILE A 68 -13.86 9.81 16.32
N ASP A 69 -14.00 9.68 17.63
CA ASP A 69 -13.50 10.65 18.61
C ASP A 69 -12.04 10.34 18.98
N LEU A 70 -11.13 11.23 18.58
CA LEU A 70 -9.70 11.14 18.89
C LEU A 70 -9.24 12.20 19.89
N SER A 71 -10.15 12.91 20.57
CA SER A 71 -9.84 14.07 21.44
C SER A 71 -8.83 13.77 22.55
N ASN A 72 -8.72 12.51 22.98
CA ASN A 72 -7.79 12.11 24.04
C ASN A 72 -6.41 11.63 23.54
N TYR A 73 -6.17 11.63 22.22
CA TYR A 73 -4.99 11.04 21.62
C TYR A 73 -4.20 12.07 20.81
N SER A 74 -2.99 12.38 21.24
CA SER A 74 -2.13 13.36 20.57
C SER A 74 -1.36 12.82 19.37
N ALA A 75 -1.23 11.51 19.27
CA ALA A 75 -0.60 10.82 18.16
C ALA A 75 -1.29 9.46 17.93
N VAL A 76 -1.79 9.25 16.74
CA VAL A 76 -2.58 8.08 16.36
C VAL A 76 -2.04 7.53 15.06
N SER A 77 -1.99 6.22 14.96
CA SER A 77 -1.68 5.50 13.72
C SER A 77 -2.88 4.69 13.27
N LEU A 78 -3.16 4.76 11.97
CA LEU A 78 -4.08 3.87 11.27
C LEU A 78 -3.31 2.62 10.87
N VAL A 79 -3.83 1.46 11.26
CA VAL A 79 -3.26 0.16 10.91
C VAL A 79 -4.35 -0.69 10.27
N PHE A 80 -4.02 -1.37 9.17
CA PHE A 80 -4.95 -2.26 8.47
C PHE A 80 -4.22 -3.27 7.61
N ASN A 81 -4.86 -4.40 7.33
CA ASN A 81 -4.36 -5.32 6.33
C ASN A 81 -4.74 -4.85 4.93
N SER A 82 -3.79 -4.94 4.01
CA SER A 82 -3.92 -4.42 2.65
C SER A 82 -3.30 -5.38 1.66
N TYR A 83 -4.08 -5.86 0.70
CA TYR A 83 -3.58 -6.57 -0.46
C TYR A 83 -3.87 -5.75 -1.70
N TYR A 84 -2.83 -5.22 -2.29
CA TYR A 84 -2.90 -4.29 -3.41
C TYR A 84 -2.09 -4.81 -4.58
N ARG A 85 -2.66 -4.71 -5.77
CA ARG A 85 -1.95 -4.94 -7.02
C ARG A 85 -2.18 -3.76 -7.95
N GLU A 86 -1.10 -3.22 -8.49
CA GLU A 86 -1.12 -2.00 -9.28
C GLU A 86 -1.05 -2.25 -10.78
N TYR A 87 -1.82 -1.45 -11.51
CA TYR A 87 -1.54 -1.11 -12.90
C TYR A 87 -1.46 0.40 -13.08
N THR A 88 -2.54 1.12 -12.80
CA THR A 88 -2.57 2.60 -12.81
C THR A 88 -3.45 3.17 -11.69
N GLY A 89 -4.17 2.32 -10.96
CA GLY A 89 -4.99 2.77 -9.85
C GLY A 89 -4.15 3.08 -8.63
N ILE A 90 -4.42 4.19 -7.95
CA ILE A 90 -3.70 4.63 -6.77
C ILE A 90 -4.56 4.40 -5.53
N ALA A 91 -4.02 3.67 -4.56
CA ALA A 91 -4.64 3.47 -3.25
C ALA A 91 -4.26 4.61 -2.31
N LYS A 92 -5.25 5.33 -1.79
CA LYS A 92 -5.05 6.48 -0.90
C LYS A 92 -5.89 6.39 0.36
N VAL A 93 -5.47 7.10 1.40
CA VAL A 93 -6.26 7.39 2.59
C VAL A 93 -6.32 8.90 2.77
N ALA A 94 -7.49 9.44 3.09
CA ALA A 94 -7.71 10.85 3.38
C ALA A 94 -8.52 11.01 4.67
N PHE A 95 -8.46 12.20 5.27
CA PHE A 95 -9.05 12.46 6.57
C PHE A 95 -9.98 13.67 6.51
N SER A 96 -11.06 13.60 7.28
CA SER A 96 -11.97 14.71 7.49
C SER A 96 -12.10 15.02 8.97
N THR A 97 -12.08 16.30 9.31
CA THR A 97 -12.32 16.83 10.67
C THR A 97 -13.53 17.78 10.73
N ASP A 98 -14.29 17.84 9.64
CA ASP A 98 -15.46 18.73 9.47
C ASP A 98 -16.77 17.96 9.29
N GLY A 99 -16.82 16.73 9.82
CA GLY A 99 -18.02 15.89 9.76
C GLY A 99 -18.18 15.12 8.45
N GLY A 100 -17.09 14.87 7.73
CA GLY A 100 -17.12 14.14 6.46
C GLY A 100 -17.48 15.00 5.24
N VAL A 101 -17.45 16.33 5.38
CA VAL A 101 -17.78 17.26 4.30
C VAL A 101 -16.61 17.42 3.33
N THR A 102 -15.41 17.62 3.87
CA THR A 102 -14.19 17.67 3.06
C THR A 102 -13.18 16.65 3.57
N PHE A 103 -12.42 16.07 2.64
CA PHE A 103 -11.31 15.18 2.94
C PHE A 103 -10.02 15.81 2.43
N ALA A 104 -9.04 15.88 3.32
CA ALA A 104 -7.74 16.48 3.05
C ALA A 104 -6.62 15.55 3.53
N ASP A 105 -5.38 16.02 3.44
CA ASP A 105 -4.20 15.26 3.88
C ASP A 105 -4.13 13.85 3.27
N GLU A 106 -4.38 13.77 1.95
CA GLU A 106 -4.31 12.50 1.21
C GLU A 106 -2.92 11.88 1.33
N MET A 107 -2.90 10.61 1.69
CA MET A 107 -1.68 9.81 1.77
C MET A 107 -1.81 8.62 0.80
N GLU A 108 -0.85 8.48 -0.09
CA GLU A 108 -0.73 7.27 -0.90
C GLU A 108 -0.27 6.11 -0.02
N VAL A 109 -0.93 4.97 -0.16
CA VAL A 109 -0.71 3.82 0.72
C VAL A 109 0.47 2.96 0.25
N HIS A 110 0.61 2.81 -1.05
CA HIS A 110 1.58 1.91 -1.67
C HIS A 110 2.44 2.60 -2.74
N PRO A 111 3.18 3.68 -2.39
CA PRO A 111 3.94 4.45 -3.38
C PRO A 111 5.14 3.70 -3.98
N ASP A 112 5.53 2.59 -3.39
CA ASP A 112 6.70 1.82 -3.78
C ASP A 112 6.33 0.54 -4.59
N ILE A 113 5.04 0.33 -4.89
CA ILE A 113 4.60 -0.80 -5.72
C ILE A 113 4.62 -0.37 -7.19
N ASP A 114 5.37 -1.09 -8.00
CA ASP A 114 5.49 -0.84 -9.44
C ASP A 114 4.33 -1.46 -10.24
N VAL A 115 4.15 -0.96 -11.46
CA VAL A 115 3.14 -1.47 -12.41
C VAL A 115 3.28 -2.99 -12.60
N ASN A 116 2.19 -3.71 -12.44
CA ASN A 116 2.05 -5.17 -12.43
C ASN A 116 2.59 -5.88 -11.18
N ASP A 117 3.14 -5.16 -10.21
CA ASP A 117 3.53 -5.73 -8.93
C ASP A 117 2.39 -5.71 -7.92
N ALA A 118 2.60 -6.42 -6.83
CA ALA A 118 1.63 -6.52 -5.75
C ALA A 118 2.33 -6.59 -4.38
N THR A 119 1.61 -6.15 -3.35
CA THR A 119 1.99 -6.50 -1.97
C THR A 119 1.79 -8.00 -1.73
N THR A 120 2.31 -8.52 -0.62
CA THR A 120 1.89 -9.83 -0.13
C THR A 120 0.42 -9.78 0.33
N ALA A 121 -0.26 -10.94 0.33
CA ALA A 121 -1.68 -11.01 0.69
C ALA A 121 -1.94 -10.74 2.19
N ASP A 122 -0.93 -10.87 3.02
CA ASP A 122 -0.94 -10.63 4.48
C ASP A 122 -0.32 -9.28 4.88
N TYR A 123 -0.07 -8.39 3.90
CA TYR A 123 0.63 -7.13 4.16
C TYR A 123 -0.14 -6.24 5.14
N GLU A 124 0.54 -5.77 6.18
CA GLU A 124 0.00 -4.82 7.14
C GLU A 124 0.57 -3.42 6.88
N VAL A 125 -0.33 -2.47 6.73
CA VAL A 125 -0.02 -1.04 6.58
C VAL A 125 -0.10 -0.35 7.93
N MET A 126 0.86 0.53 8.21
CA MET A 126 0.80 1.47 9.33
C MET A 126 1.08 2.88 8.82
N LEU A 127 0.13 3.78 9.01
CA LEU A 127 0.21 5.20 8.64
C LEU A 127 -0.03 6.06 9.87
N ASN A 128 0.88 6.98 10.15
CA ASN A 128 0.64 7.97 11.21
C ASN A 128 -0.34 9.02 10.70
N LEU A 129 -1.39 9.29 11.48
CA LEU A 129 -2.32 10.35 11.16
C LEU A 129 -1.62 11.72 11.18
N PRO A 130 -2.00 12.63 10.28
CA PRO A 130 -1.50 14.01 10.32
C PRO A 130 -1.75 14.67 11.69
N PRO A 131 -0.84 15.53 12.15
CA PRO A 131 -0.96 16.15 13.48
C PRO A 131 -2.22 17.02 13.67
N ASN A 132 -2.80 17.52 12.60
CA ASN A 132 -4.06 18.27 12.61
C ASN A 132 -5.31 17.38 12.72
N VAL A 133 -5.16 16.07 12.53
CA VAL A 133 -6.22 15.06 12.63
C VAL A 133 -6.23 14.39 13.99
N ALA A 134 -5.08 14.04 14.54
CA ALA A 134 -4.97 13.54 15.91
C ALA A 134 -5.48 14.62 16.91
N GLY A 135 -6.17 14.18 17.97
CA GLY A 135 -6.75 15.07 18.97
C GLY A 135 -8.11 15.68 18.60
N GLN A 136 -8.65 15.41 17.43
CA GLN A 136 -9.95 15.95 17.01
C GLN A 136 -11.12 15.10 17.52
N PRO A 137 -12.25 15.73 17.91
CA PRO A 137 -13.40 15.02 18.47
C PRO A 137 -14.28 14.32 17.41
N SER A 138 -14.07 14.62 16.13
CA SER A 138 -14.84 14.03 15.04
C SER A 138 -13.93 13.86 13.83
N VAL A 139 -13.50 12.62 13.60
CA VAL A 139 -12.62 12.28 12.49
C VAL A 139 -13.32 11.23 11.63
N HIS A 140 -13.34 11.44 10.33
CA HIS A 140 -13.69 10.40 9.36
C HIS A 140 -12.46 10.03 8.55
N ILE A 141 -12.29 8.75 8.29
CA ILE A 141 -11.20 8.22 7.47
C ILE A 141 -11.82 7.71 6.17
N GLN A 142 -11.29 8.14 5.05
CA GLN A 142 -11.72 7.67 3.75
C GLN A 142 -10.61 6.91 3.07
N PHE A 143 -10.87 5.66 2.74
CA PHE A 143 -10.08 4.88 1.80
C PHE A 143 -10.57 5.19 0.40
N PHE A 144 -9.68 5.56 -0.47
CA PHE A 144 -9.97 6.07 -1.79
C PHE A 144 -9.13 5.36 -2.84
N TYR A 145 -9.79 4.66 -3.75
CA TYR A 145 -9.14 4.08 -4.92
C TYR A 145 -9.32 5.01 -6.11
N ASP A 146 -8.23 5.57 -6.60
CA ASP A 146 -8.20 6.48 -7.74
C ASP A 146 -7.78 5.73 -9.01
N GLY A 147 -8.74 5.21 -9.75
CA GLY A 147 -8.52 4.57 -11.03
C GLY A 147 -8.58 5.52 -12.22
N THR A 148 -8.47 6.84 -12.01
CA THR A 148 -8.53 7.85 -13.09
C THR A 148 -7.18 8.13 -13.73
N VAL A 149 -6.09 7.59 -13.19
CA VAL A 149 -4.74 7.77 -13.76
C VAL A 149 -4.62 6.97 -15.04
N LEU A 150 -4.20 7.65 -16.12
CA LEU A 150 -4.07 7.07 -17.45
C LEU A 150 -2.63 6.58 -17.68
N TYR A 151 -2.49 5.32 -18.06
CA TYR A 151 -1.24 4.77 -18.53
C TYR A 151 -1.46 3.94 -19.80
N ASN A 152 -0.73 4.24 -20.86
CA ASN A 152 -0.84 3.55 -22.16
C ASN A 152 -2.28 3.40 -22.69
N SER A 153 -3.13 4.40 -22.49
CA SER A 153 -4.56 4.41 -22.88
C SER A 153 -5.48 3.52 -22.02
N TYR A 154 -5.01 3.09 -20.86
CA TYR A 154 -5.78 2.28 -19.89
C TYR A 154 -5.90 2.98 -18.55
N TYR A 155 -6.97 2.68 -17.81
CA TYR A 155 -7.29 3.25 -16.52
C TYR A 155 -7.51 2.16 -15.49
N GLY A 156 -6.99 2.35 -14.26
CA GLY A 156 -7.23 1.46 -13.14
C GLY A 156 -6.60 0.09 -13.33
N TYR A 157 -7.43 -0.94 -13.33
CA TYR A 157 -7.08 -2.36 -13.31
C TYR A 157 -6.60 -2.88 -11.96
N TYR A 158 -6.61 -4.18 -11.87
CA TYR A 158 -6.32 -4.98 -10.69
C TYR A 158 -7.23 -4.62 -9.52
N PHE A 159 -6.70 -4.55 -8.31
CA PHE A 159 -7.57 -4.47 -7.14
C PHE A 159 -6.86 -3.86 -5.93
N TRP A 160 -7.67 -3.45 -4.98
CA TRP A 160 -7.24 -3.16 -3.62
C TRP A 160 -8.19 -3.81 -2.63
N MET A 161 -7.69 -4.70 -1.77
CA MET A 161 -8.42 -5.37 -0.69
C MET A 161 -7.97 -4.79 0.64
N ILE A 162 -8.92 -4.57 1.55
CA ILE A 162 -8.70 -3.95 2.85
C ILE A 162 -9.48 -4.73 3.91
N ASP A 163 -8.83 -4.98 5.05
CA ASP A 163 -9.46 -5.62 6.20
C ASP A 163 -8.78 -5.21 7.52
N ASP A 164 -9.36 -5.64 8.65
CA ASP A 164 -8.81 -5.46 10.01
C ASP A 164 -8.36 -4.02 10.32
N ILE A 165 -9.19 -3.04 9.95
CA ILE A 165 -8.91 -1.62 10.15
C ILE A 165 -8.96 -1.31 11.66
N ARG A 166 -7.89 -0.71 12.18
CA ARG A 166 -7.79 -0.29 13.58
C ARG A 166 -7.02 1.01 13.74
N LEU A 167 -7.33 1.74 14.78
CA LEU A 167 -6.55 2.89 15.23
C LEU A 167 -5.81 2.50 16.51
N ILE A 168 -4.55 2.86 16.58
CA ILE A 168 -3.71 2.65 17.75
C ILE A 168 -3.05 3.95 18.17
N GLU A 169 -2.76 4.11 19.46
CA GLU A 169 -1.87 5.17 19.89
C GLU A 169 -0.49 4.95 19.27
N THR A 170 0.04 5.97 18.59
CA THR A 170 1.33 5.84 17.92
C THR A 170 2.42 5.53 18.94
N PRO A 171 3.20 4.44 18.75
CA PRO A 171 4.32 4.15 19.63
C PRO A 171 5.29 5.33 19.73
N ALA A 172 5.78 5.62 20.92
CA ALA A 172 6.68 6.75 21.12
C ALA A 172 7.95 6.65 20.23
N ASN A 173 8.49 5.44 20.11
CA ASN A 173 9.66 5.17 19.30
C ASN A 173 9.43 3.88 18.51
N LEU A 174 9.41 3.98 17.19
CA LEU A 174 9.30 2.83 16.30
C LEU A 174 10.11 3.09 15.03
N PHE A 175 11.17 2.32 14.87
CA PHE A 175 11.97 2.26 13.65
C PHE A 175 11.69 0.97 12.92
N VAL A 176 11.46 1.07 11.62
CA VAL A 176 11.29 -0.08 10.74
C VAL A 176 12.35 -0.01 9.65
N CYS A 177 13.11 -1.08 9.46
CA CYS A 177 13.95 -1.28 8.30
C CYS A 177 13.07 -1.88 7.22
N GLN A 178 12.99 -1.24 6.05
CA GLN A 178 12.13 -1.68 4.95
C GLN A 178 12.90 -2.49 3.92
N ASP A 179 14.05 -1.99 3.52
CA ASP A 179 14.85 -2.60 2.48
C ASP A 179 16.31 -2.61 2.86
N GLU A 180 16.96 -3.72 2.56
CA GLU A 180 18.38 -3.95 2.75
C GLU A 180 19.04 -4.20 1.41
N MET A 181 20.02 -3.38 1.07
CA MET A 181 20.72 -3.49 -0.21
C MET A 181 22.21 -3.70 -0.03
N PHE A 182 22.73 -4.67 -0.74
CA PHE A 182 24.16 -4.91 -0.84
C PHE A 182 24.70 -4.45 -2.19
N GLY A 183 25.82 -3.74 -2.22
CA GLY A 183 26.48 -3.34 -3.44
C GLY A 183 25.86 -2.13 -4.11
N GLY A 184 25.91 -0.98 -3.48
CA GLY A 184 25.20 0.26 -3.84
C GLY A 184 25.27 0.74 -5.28
N TRP A 185 26.25 0.35 -6.09
CA TRP A 185 26.28 0.67 -7.51
C TRP A 185 25.20 -0.07 -8.33
N TRP A 186 24.57 -1.07 -7.75
CA TRP A 186 23.47 -1.83 -8.33
C TRP A 186 22.09 -1.23 -8.07
N LYS A 187 22.02 -0.15 -7.33
CA LYS A 187 20.74 0.51 -7.03
C LYS A 187 19.91 0.79 -8.28
N GLY A 188 20.54 1.08 -9.42
CA GLY A 188 19.86 1.25 -10.69
C GLY A 188 19.24 -0.03 -11.25
N TYR A 189 19.71 -1.20 -10.85
CA TYR A 189 19.16 -2.47 -11.28
C TYR A 189 17.98 -2.91 -10.40
N GLN A 190 17.98 -2.51 -9.17
CA GLN A 190 16.87 -2.82 -8.26
C GLN A 190 15.61 -2.02 -8.55
N THR A 191 15.75 -0.80 -9.08
CA THR A 191 14.61 -0.01 -9.56
C THR A 191 13.92 -0.61 -10.79
N THR A 192 14.52 -1.59 -11.45
CA THR A 192 13.95 -2.30 -12.59
C THR A 192 13.39 -3.68 -12.24
N GLY A 193 13.28 -4.03 -10.95
CA GLY A 193 12.78 -5.33 -10.50
C GLY A 193 13.72 -6.50 -10.80
N ASP A 194 14.85 -6.26 -11.43
CA ASP A 194 15.82 -7.27 -11.77
C ASP A 194 16.92 -7.38 -10.71
N LEU A 195 16.73 -8.38 -9.86
CA LEU A 195 17.83 -9.10 -9.25
C LEU A 195 18.77 -8.21 -8.41
N GLY A 196 18.43 -8.04 -7.19
CA GLY A 196 19.45 -7.80 -6.18
C GLY A 196 20.62 -8.73 -6.52
N CYS A 197 21.80 -8.19 -6.71
CA CYS A 197 22.94 -9.01 -7.09
C CYS A 197 23.27 -9.98 -5.97
N ASN A 198 22.74 -11.16 -6.08
CA ASN A 198 23.13 -12.30 -5.28
C ASN A 198 24.53 -12.79 -5.73
N TYR A 199 25.52 -11.93 -5.60
CA TYR A 199 26.89 -12.42 -5.67
C TYR A 199 27.19 -13.15 -4.36
N THR A 200 27.04 -14.44 -4.39
CA THR A 200 27.53 -15.29 -3.31
C THR A 200 29.06 -15.35 -3.26
N PHE A 201 29.71 -14.81 -4.27
CA PHE A 201 31.16 -14.82 -4.38
C PHE A 201 31.66 -13.64 -5.23
N ASN A 202 32.55 -12.83 -4.68
CA ASN A 202 33.18 -11.74 -5.40
C ASN A 202 34.72 -11.89 -5.34
N PRO A 203 35.42 -11.93 -6.49
CA PRO A 203 36.89 -11.99 -6.49
C PRO A 203 37.51 -10.80 -5.73
N MET A 204 38.48 -11.07 -4.88
CA MET A 204 39.14 -10.06 -4.01
C MET A 204 39.66 -8.85 -4.80
N ALA A 205 40.13 -9.06 -6.02
CA ALA A 205 40.60 -7.97 -6.87
C ALA A 205 39.50 -7.01 -7.29
N GLN A 206 38.26 -7.48 -7.42
CA GLN A 206 37.09 -6.64 -7.70
C GLN A 206 36.57 -5.96 -6.44
N ALA A 207 36.61 -6.64 -5.30
CA ALA A 207 36.21 -6.06 -4.01
C ALA A 207 37.12 -4.91 -3.57
N LEU A 208 38.42 -4.98 -3.84
CA LEU A 208 39.38 -3.91 -3.52
C LEU A 208 39.19 -2.67 -4.39
N GLY A 209 38.78 -2.84 -5.65
CA GLY A 209 38.50 -1.73 -6.57
C GLY A 209 37.11 -1.09 -6.39
N ASN A 210 36.16 -1.85 -5.89
CA ASN A 210 34.74 -1.43 -5.70
C ASN A 210 34.27 -1.93 -4.34
N PRO A 211 34.51 -1.19 -3.26
CA PRO A 211 34.07 -1.61 -1.93
C PRO A 211 32.54 -1.74 -1.91
N TYR A 212 32.06 -2.79 -1.26
CA TYR A 212 30.63 -2.99 -1.05
C TYR A 212 30.05 -1.83 -0.27
N ARG A 213 28.95 -1.31 -0.77
CA ARG A 213 28.13 -0.35 -0.05
C ARG A 213 26.96 -1.12 0.57
N LEU A 214 26.76 -0.92 1.86
CA LEU A 214 25.56 -1.37 2.57
C LEU A 214 24.59 -0.19 2.59
N GLU A 215 23.42 -0.40 2.09
CA GLU A 215 22.34 0.60 2.09
C GLU A 215 21.11 -0.01 2.77
N GLY A 216 20.33 0.81 3.42
CA GLY A 216 19.06 0.41 4.01
C GLY A 216 18.09 1.57 4.03
N VAL A 217 16.82 1.30 3.80
CA VAL A 217 15.74 2.26 3.98
C VAL A 217 15.15 2.06 5.36
N VAL A 218 15.20 3.11 6.19
CA VAL A 218 14.57 3.11 7.51
C VAL A 218 13.46 4.14 7.56
N ARG A 219 12.32 3.75 8.12
CA ARG A 219 11.21 4.65 8.40
C ARG A 219 11.04 4.82 9.91
N ASN A 220 10.82 6.07 10.32
CA ASN A 220 10.38 6.37 11.68
C ASN A 220 8.84 6.38 11.69
N LEU A 221 8.24 5.35 12.22
CA LEU A 221 6.80 5.23 12.44
C LEU A 221 6.40 5.60 13.88
N GLY A 222 7.37 5.98 14.72
CA GLY A 222 7.13 6.46 16.07
C GLY A 222 6.70 7.94 16.12
N ALA A 223 6.06 8.33 17.22
CA ALA A 223 5.63 9.72 17.46
C ALA A 223 6.80 10.67 17.70
N ASN A 224 7.92 10.17 18.26
CA ASN A 224 9.08 10.98 18.56
C ASN A 224 10.02 11.09 17.36
N ALA A 225 10.54 12.31 17.11
CA ALA A 225 11.64 12.50 16.20
C ALA A 225 12.89 11.75 16.69
N GLN A 226 13.55 11.05 15.79
CA GLN A 226 14.77 10.31 16.08
C GLN A 226 15.98 11.05 15.50
N ASN A 227 17.01 11.20 16.31
CA ASN A 227 18.24 11.89 15.92
C ASN A 227 19.43 10.93 15.98
N ASN A 228 20.46 11.20 15.18
CA ASN A 228 21.71 10.43 15.14
C ASN A 228 21.50 8.95 14.82
N VAL A 229 20.57 8.68 13.91
CA VAL A 229 20.34 7.31 13.41
C VAL A 229 21.55 6.86 12.60
N THR A 230 22.08 5.69 12.90
CA THR A 230 23.19 5.09 12.17
C THR A 230 22.82 3.72 11.65
N LEU A 231 23.16 3.44 10.40
CA LEU A 231 23.12 2.10 9.85
C LEU A 231 24.46 1.40 10.21
N HIS A 232 24.37 0.26 10.86
CA HIS A 232 25.52 -0.59 11.13
C HIS A 232 25.41 -1.87 10.31
N GLY A 233 26.43 -2.11 9.48
CA GLY A 233 26.56 -3.35 8.71
C GLY A 233 27.80 -4.12 9.14
N GLU A 234 27.67 -5.43 9.30
CA GLU A 234 28.75 -6.34 9.66
C GLU A 234 28.84 -7.48 8.66
N ILE A 235 30.05 -7.78 8.23
CA ILE A 235 30.35 -8.96 7.41
C ILE A 235 31.12 -9.92 8.30
N ALA A 236 30.55 -11.07 8.60
CA ALA A 236 31.17 -12.12 9.41
C ALA A 236 31.74 -13.25 8.55
#